data_f96e405e91ba8c4afbfbfdd11391537a
#
_entry.id   f96e405e91ba8c4afbfbfdd11391537a
#
_cell.length_a   1.000
_cell.length_b   1.000
_cell.length_c   1.000
_cell.angle_alpha   90.00
_cell.angle_beta   90.00
_cell.angle_gamma   90.00
#
_symmetry.space_group_name_H-M   'P 1'
#
loop_
_entity.id
_entity.type
_entity.pdbx_description
1 polymer ?
#
loop_
_entity_poly.entity_id
_entity_poly.type
_entity_poly.pdbx_seq_one_letter_code
_entity_poly.pdbx_strand_id
1 'polypeptide(L)'
;MCIRDRGSLEACTESLRKLERDDVKLVIVHRGVGGITENDVQLAKASNATIIGFNVRPDKRSRDLAEVEGVQIRTYEIIYKLIEEIEAAMLGLLSPVYEEIVTGEAEVREVFRVPRIGAIAGCFVLDGVITRGSNCLLYTSRCV
;
A
#
# COMPACT_ATOMS: atom_id res chain seq x y z
N MET A 1 14.16 -12.18 9.13
CA MET A 1 15.18 -11.14 8.87
C MET A 1 16.50 -11.66 9.40
N CYS A 2 17.46 -11.95 8.53
CA CYS A 2 18.76 -12.46 8.93
C CYS A 2 19.82 -11.41 8.62
N ILE A 3 20.66 -11.08 9.58
CA ILE A 3 21.70 -10.08 9.45
C ILE A 3 23.02 -10.66 9.98
N ARG A 4 24.10 -10.36 9.28
CA ARG A 4 25.42 -10.95 9.53
C ARG A 4 26.02 -10.56 10.89
N ASP A 5 25.54 -9.45 11.47
CA ASP A 5 26.17 -8.83 12.63
C ASP A 5 25.11 -8.28 13.61
N ARG A 6 25.32 -8.43 14.92
CA ARG A 6 24.37 -7.96 15.94
C ARG A 6 24.10 -6.46 15.87
N GLY A 7 25.15 -5.65 15.68
CA GLY A 7 24.99 -4.20 15.60
C GLY A 7 24.17 -3.75 14.40
N SER A 8 24.37 -4.40 13.26
CA SER A 8 23.58 -4.15 12.05
C SER A 8 22.12 -4.60 12.21
N LEU A 9 21.87 -5.68 12.94
CA LEU A 9 20.52 -6.18 13.24
C LEU A 9 19.72 -5.17 14.07
N GLU A 10 20.33 -4.64 15.13
CA GLU A 10 19.71 -3.65 16.00
C GLU A 10 19.42 -2.36 15.26
N ALA A 11 20.39 -1.84 14.50
CA ALA A 11 20.24 -0.64 13.69
C ALA A 11 19.12 -0.77 12.64
N CYS A 12 19.05 -1.90 11.93
CA CYS A 12 17.97 -2.16 10.97
C CYS A 12 16.62 -2.26 11.66
N THR A 13 16.56 -2.98 12.78
CA THR A 13 15.30 -3.15 13.55
C THR A 13 14.78 -1.81 14.06
N GLU A 14 15.68 -0.96 14.59
CA GLU A 14 15.32 0.36 15.11
C GLU A 14 14.87 1.29 13.97
N SER A 15 15.58 1.28 12.85
CA SER A 15 15.19 2.06 11.67
C SER A 15 13.84 1.65 11.10
N LEU A 16 13.57 0.34 11.06
CA LEU A 16 12.29 -0.20 10.61
C LEU A 16 11.13 0.14 11.56
N ARG A 17 11.38 0.15 12.87
CA ARG A 17 10.37 0.58 13.86
C ARG A 17 10.01 2.06 13.71
N LYS A 18 10.94 2.90 13.30
CA LYS A 18 10.68 4.33 13.04
C LYS A 18 9.76 4.56 11.84
N LEU A 19 9.66 3.59 10.93
CA LEU A 19 8.74 3.64 9.79
C LEU A 19 7.31 3.24 10.16
N GLU A 20 7.09 2.66 11.35
CA GLU A 20 5.77 2.24 11.79
C GLU A 20 4.85 3.46 11.91
N ARG A 21 3.69 3.37 11.25
CA ARG A 21 2.64 4.38 11.24
C ARG A 21 1.39 3.84 11.91
N ASP A 22 0.50 4.72 12.32
CA ASP A 22 -0.77 4.34 12.95
C ASP A 22 -1.63 3.45 12.04
N ASP A 23 -1.52 3.65 10.72
CA ASP A 23 -2.32 2.94 9.71
C ASP A 23 -1.72 1.59 9.29
N VAL A 24 -0.39 1.45 9.35
CA VAL A 24 0.34 0.24 8.93
C VAL A 24 1.37 -0.15 9.96
N LYS A 25 1.23 -1.36 10.54
CA LYS A 25 2.14 -1.91 11.53
C LYS A 25 3.12 -2.89 10.91
N LEU A 26 4.38 -2.77 11.27
CA LEU A 26 5.44 -3.69 10.88
C LEU A 26 5.64 -4.75 11.96
N VAL A 27 5.27 -5.99 11.67
CA VAL A 27 5.46 -7.10 12.61
C VAL A 27 6.74 -7.86 12.25
N ILE A 28 7.70 -7.85 13.16
CA ILE A 28 8.94 -8.61 13.02
C ILE A 28 8.75 -9.97 13.68
N VAL A 29 8.59 -11.01 12.87
CA VAL A 29 8.33 -12.39 13.33
C VAL A 29 9.58 -13.03 13.93
N HIS A 30 10.72 -12.90 13.24
CA HIS A 30 11.98 -13.49 13.67
C HIS A 30 13.17 -12.59 13.34
N ARG A 31 14.20 -12.67 14.16
CA ARG A 31 15.47 -11.97 13.99
C ARG A 31 16.61 -12.95 14.22
N GLY A 32 17.49 -13.06 13.28
CA GLY A 32 18.65 -13.96 13.35
C GLY A 32 19.93 -13.29 12.84
N VAL A 33 21.05 -13.80 13.31
CA VAL A 33 22.39 -13.40 12.86
C VAL A 33 22.96 -14.56 12.04
N GLY A 34 23.57 -14.27 10.90
CA GLY A 34 24.17 -15.26 10.00
C GLY A 34 23.45 -15.40 8.66
N GLY A 35 23.64 -16.53 7.97
CA GLY A 35 23.01 -16.82 6.68
C GLY A 35 21.53 -17.16 6.81
N ILE A 36 20.81 -17.00 5.73
CA ILE A 36 19.40 -17.41 5.64
C ILE A 36 19.34 -18.93 5.49
N THR A 37 18.64 -19.58 6.42
CA THR A 37 18.52 -21.04 6.49
C THR A 37 17.17 -21.54 5.98
N GLU A 38 17.06 -22.84 5.74
CA GLU A 38 15.80 -23.48 5.34
C GLU A 38 14.70 -23.29 6.40
N ASN A 39 15.07 -23.29 7.70
CA ASN A 39 14.14 -23.05 8.80
C ASN A 39 13.53 -21.65 8.75
N ASP A 40 14.32 -20.65 8.35
CA ASP A 40 13.84 -19.28 8.21
C ASP A 40 12.80 -19.18 7.08
N VAL A 41 13.00 -19.93 5.99
CA VAL A 41 12.05 -20.01 4.88
C VAL A 41 10.74 -20.66 5.31
N GLN A 42 10.81 -21.76 6.07
CA GLN A 42 9.61 -22.44 6.59
C GLN A 42 8.82 -21.54 7.56
N LEU A 43 9.53 -20.83 8.43
CA LEU A 43 8.91 -19.88 9.36
C LEU A 43 8.25 -18.72 8.61
N ALA A 44 8.91 -18.18 7.61
CA ALA A 44 8.37 -17.12 6.77
C ALA A 44 7.11 -17.56 6.00
N LYS A 45 7.11 -18.81 5.48
CA LYS A 45 5.91 -19.41 4.87
C LYS A 45 4.75 -19.49 5.87
N ALA A 46 5.00 -20.04 7.05
CA ALA A 46 3.97 -20.22 8.08
C ALA A 46 3.35 -18.89 8.55
N SER A 47 4.15 -17.82 8.53
CA SER A 47 3.74 -16.48 8.96
C SER A 47 3.32 -15.56 7.80
N ASN A 48 3.36 -16.05 6.56
CA ASN A 48 3.16 -15.25 5.33
C ASN A 48 4.04 -13.99 5.32
N ALA A 49 5.30 -14.15 5.70
CA ALA A 49 6.27 -13.08 5.87
C ALA A 49 7.30 -13.04 4.75
N THR A 50 7.88 -11.86 4.52
CA THR A 50 9.01 -11.68 3.61
C THR A 50 10.32 -11.76 4.38
N ILE A 51 11.31 -12.47 3.83
CA ILE A 51 12.65 -12.56 4.40
C ILE A 51 13.49 -11.41 3.89
N ILE A 52 14.09 -10.68 4.82
CA ILE A 52 15.00 -9.59 4.51
C ILE A 52 16.40 -9.97 4.97
N GLY A 53 17.33 -10.04 4.03
CA GLY A 53 18.74 -10.26 4.29
C GLY A 53 19.53 -8.96 4.16
N PHE A 54 20.18 -8.52 5.23
CA PHE A 54 21.05 -7.36 5.20
C PHE A 54 22.52 -7.82 5.16
N ASN A 55 23.20 -7.48 4.07
CA ASN A 55 24.59 -7.90 3.80
C ASN A 55 24.83 -9.42 3.90
N VAL A 56 23.80 -10.19 3.60
CA VAL A 56 23.80 -11.67 3.66
C VAL A 56 23.20 -12.23 2.38
N ARG A 57 23.77 -13.30 1.87
CA ARG A 57 23.24 -14.03 0.70
C ARG A 57 22.61 -15.34 1.17
N PRO A 58 21.43 -15.70 0.63
CA PRO A 58 20.84 -16.99 0.90
C PRO A 58 21.66 -18.11 0.28
N ASP A 59 21.73 -19.24 0.95
CA ASP A 59 22.28 -20.46 0.38
C ASP A 59 21.43 -20.94 -0.80
N LYS A 60 22.04 -21.74 -1.69
CA LYS A 60 21.34 -22.26 -2.87
C LYS A 60 20.07 -23.03 -2.45
N ARG A 61 20.18 -23.89 -1.43
CA ARG A 61 19.05 -24.69 -0.91
C ARG A 61 17.91 -23.81 -0.37
N SER A 62 18.25 -22.78 0.40
CA SER A 62 17.26 -21.84 0.95
C SER A 62 16.57 -21.03 -0.13
N ARG A 63 17.30 -20.69 -1.21
CA ARG A 63 16.73 -20.01 -2.37
C ARG A 63 15.76 -20.89 -3.12
N ASP A 64 16.18 -22.12 -3.46
CA ASP A 64 15.37 -23.09 -4.19
C ASP A 64 14.08 -23.42 -3.39
N LEU A 65 14.21 -23.58 -2.06
CA LEU A 65 13.07 -23.80 -1.17
C LEU A 65 12.13 -22.60 -1.13
N ALA A 66 12.67 -21.38 -1.04
CA ALA A 66 11.86 -20.17 -1.02
C ALA A 66 11.07 -19.98 -2.32
N GLU A 67 11.66 -20.33 -3.46
CA GLU A 67 11.00 -20.27 -4.76
C GLU A 67 9.86 -21.30 -4.86
N VAL A 68 10.07 -22.53 -4.39
CA VAL A 68 9.04 -23.58 -4.34
C VAL A 68 7.89 -23.19 -3.40
N GLU A 69 8.21 -22.60 -2.25
CA GLU A 69 7.24 -22.24 -1.21
C GLU A 69 6.60 -20.86 -1.43
N GLY A 70 7.04 -20.13 -2.46
CA GLY A 70 6.52 -18.80 -2.79
C GLY A 70 6.91 -17.71 -1.77
N VAL A 71 7.99 -17.93 -1.01
CA VAL A 71 8.49 -16.94 -0.02
C VAL A 71 9.43 -15.96 -0.71
N GLN A 72 9.19 -14.68 -0.54
CA GLN A 72 10.06 -13.64 -1.07
C GLN A 72 11.29 -13.45 -0.19
N ILE A 73 12.48 -13.56 -0.79
CA ILE A 73 13.75 -13.20 -0.16
C ILE A 73 14.29 -11.94 -0.82
N ARG A 74 14.48 -10.88 -0.05
CA ARG A 74 15.07 -9.62 -0.50
C ARG A 74 16.37 -9.37 0.22
N THR A 75 17.42 -9.07 -0.52
CA THR A 75 18.76 -8.83 0.02
C THR A 75 19.19 -7.39 -0.21
N TYR A 76 19.72 -6.76 0.82
CA TYR A 76 20.18 -5.36 0.80
C TYR A 76 21.60 -5.26 1.34
N GLU A 77 22.39 -4.38 0.75
CA GLU A 77 23.73 -4.05 1.23
C GLU A 77 23.77 -2.64 1.88
N ILE A 78 22.78 -1.81 1.54
CA ILE A 78 22.67 -0.44 2.01
C ILE A 78 21.36 -0.27 2.77
N ILE A 79 21.46 0.24 4.01
CA ILE A 79 20.31 0.39 4.91
C ILE A 79 19.26 1.37 4.35
N TYR A 80 19.65 2.41 3.66
CA TYR A 80 18.73 3.40 3.08
C TYR A 80 17.83 2.77 2.01
N LYS A 81 18.35 1.89 1.16
CA LYS A 81 17.56 1.18 0.16
C LYS A 81 16.55 0.22 0.80
N LEU A 82 16.95 -0.42 1.90
CA LEU A 82 16.05 -1.26 2.68
C LEU A 82 14.88 -0.45 3.21
N ILE A 83 15.15 0.71 3.79
CA ILE A 83 14.14 1.61 4.37
C ILE A 83 13.18 2.10 3.28
N GLU A 84 13.71 2.61 2.17
CA GLU A 84 12.91 3.12 1.04
C GLU A 84 11.97 2.07 0.45
N GLU A 85 12.45 0.84 0.23
CA GLU A 85 11.60 -0.22 -0.32
C GLU A 85 10.53 -0.69 0.65
N ILE A 86 10.82 -0.77 1.94
CA ILE A 86 9.84 -1.14 2.94
C ILE A 86 8.81 -0.01 3.09
N GLU A 87 9.24 1.24 3.11
CA GLU A 87 8.32 2.38 3.14
C GLU A 87 7.41 2.39 1.91
N ALA A 88 7.95 2.17 0.72
CA ALA A 88 7.16 2.06 -0.50
C ALA A 88 6.16 0.89 -0.46
N ALA A 89 6.57 -0.26 0.08
CA ALA A 89 5.69 -1.41 0.26
C ALA A 89 4.56 -1.12 1.27
N MET A 90 4.86 -0.43 2.35
CA MET A 90 3.87 0.00 3.35
C MET A 90 2.88 1.01 2.75
N LEU A 91 3.35 1.98 1.97
CA LEU A 91 2.50 2.93 1.26
C LEU A 91 1.60 2.25 0.23
N GLY A 92 2.09 1.22 -0.44
CA GLY A 92 1.30 0.41 -1.38
C GLY A 92 0.18 -0.42 -0.72
N LEU A 93 0.26 -0.67 0.59
CA LEU A 93 -0.79 -1.34 1.37
C LEU A 93 -1.87 -0.38 1.88
N LEU A 94 -1.61 0.93 1.88
CA LEU A 94 -2.60 1.94 2.25
C LEU A 94 -3.71 1.99 1.21
N SER A 95 -4.95 1.99 1.66
CA SER A 95 -6.08 2.24 0.78
C SER A 95 -5.98 3.66 0.21
N PRO A 96 -6.24 3.85 -1.10
CA PRO A 96 -6.22 5.19 -1.66
C PRO A 96 -7.25 6.06 -0.95
N VAL A 97 -6.82 7.18 -0.42
CA VAL A 97 -7.72 8.21 0.12
C VAL A 97 -8.18 9.04 -1.07
N TYR A 98 -9.47 8.96 -1.38
CA TYR A 98 -10.07 9.79 -2.42
C TYR A 98 -10.48 11.11 -1.80
N GLU A 99 -9.96 12.19 -2.31
CA GLU A 99 -10.39 13.55 -1.99
C GLU A 99 -11.38 13.99 -3.07
N GLU A 100 -12.58 14.38 -2.66
CA GLU A 100 -13.58 14.93 -3.57
C GLU A 100 -13.22 16.37 -3.89
N ILE A 101 -12.88 16.60 -5.15
CA ILE A 101 -12.59 17.95 -5.65
C ILE A 101 -13.76 18.39 -6.51
N VAL A 102 -14.38 19.52 -6.14
CA VAL A 102 -15.42 20.15 -6.95
C VAL A 102 -14.79 20.72 -8.22
N THR A 103 -15.10 20.11 -9.36
CA THR A 103 -14.59 20.52 -10.67
C THR A 103 -15.47 21.52 -11.39
N GLY A 104 -16.75 21.59 -11.01
CA GLY A 104 -17.70 22.52 -11.58
C GLY A 104 -19.03 22.51 -10.87
N GLU A 105 -19.78 23.58 -11.04
CA GLU A 105 -21.09 23.78 -10.46
C GLU A 105 -22.11 24.05 -11.57
N ALA A 106 -23.28 23.42 -11.46
CA ALA A 106 -24.35 23.58 -12.42
C ALA A 106 -25.70 23.70 -11.72
N GLU A 107 -26.54 24.56 -12.22
CA GLU A 107 -27.92 24.76 -11.78
C GLU A 107 -28.89 23.95 -12.63
N VAL A 108 -29.79 23.20 -12.01
CA VAL A 108 -30.88 22.51 -12.68
C VAL A 108 -31.97 23.53 -13.00
N ARG A 109 -32.19 23.78 -14.28
CA ARG A 109 -33.23 24.73 -14.75
C ARG A 109 -34.51 24.04 -15.13
N GLU A 110 -34.44 22.87 -15.73
CA GLU A 110 -35.60 22.17 -16.24
C GLU A 110 -35.48 20.67 -16.05
N VAL A 111 -36.56 19.98 -15.74
CA VAL A 111 -36.58 18.53 -15.59
C VAL A 111 -37.49 17.92 -16.64
N PHE A 112 -36.91 17.12 -17.53
CA PHE A 112 -37.64 16.40 -18.57
C PHE A 112 -37.93 14.97 -18.12
N ARG A 113 -39.18 14.52 -18.26
CA ARG A 113 -39.56 13.15 -17.97
C ARG A 113 -39.68 12.36 -19.27
N VAL A 114 -38.80 11.37 -19.42
CA VAL A 114 -38.81 10.48 -20.60
C VAL A 114 -39.30 9.10 -20.18
N PRO A 115 -40.35 8.55 -20.76
CA PRO A 115 -41.00 7.33 -20.30
C PRO A 115 -40.13 6.09 -20.17
N ARG A 116 -39.00 6.02 -20.90
CA ARG A 116 -38.08 4.88 -20.91
C ARG A 116 -36.81 5.07 -20.10
N ILE A 117 -36.44 6.29 -19.79
CA ILE A 117 -35.14 6.65 -19.20
C ILE A 117 -35.31 7.22 -17.79
N GLY A 118 -36.48 7.80 -17.48
CA GLY A 118 -36.78 8.48 -16.22
C GLY A 118 -36.68 10.00 -16.32
N ALA A 119 -36.29 10.65 -15.24
CA ALA A 119 -36.15 12.09 -15.20
C ALA A 119 -34.75 12.52 -15.69
N ILE A 120 -34.71 13.44 -16.63
CA ILE A 120 -33.49 14.06 -17.12
C ILE A 120 -33.47 15.52 -16.68
N ALA A 121 -32.39 15.93 -16.01
CA ALA A 121 -32.20 17.32 -15.57
C ALA A 121 -31.49 18.14 -16.66
N GLY A 122 -32.13 19.17 -17.13
CA GLY A 122 -31.50 20.19 -17.96
C GLY A 122 -30.73 21.17 -17.07
N CYS A 123 -29.41 21.12 -17.10
CA CYS A 123 -28.54 21.91 -16.26
C CYS A 123 -27.85 23.02 -17.04
N PHE A 124 -27.66 24.14 -16.37
CA PHE A 124 -26.83 25.25 -16.87
C PHE A 124 -25.56 25.30 -16.02
N VAL A 125 -24.39 25.21 -16.65
CA VAL A 125 -23.09 25.26 -15.96
C VAL A 125 -22.83 26.69 -15.50
N LEU A 126 -22.70 26.90 -14.19
CA LEU A 126 -22.40 28.20 -13.60
C LEU A 126 -20.91 28.46 -13.54
N ASP A 127 -20.12 27.45 -13.15
CA ASP A 127 -18.66 27.57 -13.03
C ASP A 127 -17.99 26.23 -13.29
N GLY A 128 -16.74 26.27 -13.72
CA GLY A 128 -15.91 25.09 -13.93
C GLY A 128 -16.24 24.28 -15.17
N VAL A 129 -15.82 23.01 -15.17
CA VAL A 129 -15.99 22.07 -16.29
C VAL A 129 -16.64 20.79 -15.79
N ILE A 130 -17.72 20.39 -16.45
CA ILE A 130 -18.42 19.13 -16.17
C ILE A 130 -18.12 18.15 -17.30
N THR A 131 -17.52 17.01 -16.95
CA THR A 131 -17.20 15.94 -17.89
C THR A 131 -18.20 14.80 -17.78
N ARG A 132 -18.35 14.06 -18.88
CA ARG A 132 -19.23 12.90 -18.92
C ARG A 132 -18.69 11.80 -17.98
N GLY A 133 -19.53 11.34 -17.04
CA GLY A 133 -19.13 10.31 -16.07
C GLY A 133 -18.62 10.84 -14.75
N SER A 134 -18.63 12.17 -14.52
CA SER A 134 -18.34 12.76 -13.22
C SER A 134 -19.44 12.42 -12.20
N ASN A 135 -19.04 12.21 -10.95
CA ASN A 135 -19.98 12.06 -9.85
C ASN A 135 -20.67 13.40 -9.59
N CYS A 136 -21.98 13.37 -9.36
CA CYS A 136 -22.78 14.57 -9.13
C CYS A 136 -23.42 14.51 -7.76
N LEU A 137 -23.24 15.59 -6.97
CA LEU A 137 -23.97 15.83 -5.73
C LEU A 137 -25.10 16.82 -6.03
N LEU A 138 -26.33 16.40 -5.81
CA LEU A 138 -27.50 17.24 -5.99
C LEU A 138 -27.92 17.86 -4.65
N TYR A 139 -27.78 19.18 -4.54
CA TYR A 139 -28.32 19.94 -3.42
C TYR A 139 -29.67 20.52 -3.81
N THR A 140 -30.74 20.09 -3.13
CA THR A 140 -32.02 20.75 -3.26
C THR A 140 -32.08 21.88 -2.24
N SER A 141 -32.14 23.12 -2.67
CA SER A 141 -32.27 24.30 -1.82
C SER A 141 -33.68 24.39 -1.18
N ARG A 142 -34.06 23.40 -0.39
CA ARG A 142 -35.13 23.52 0.59
C ARG A 142 -34.51 23.24 1.94
N CYS A 143 -33.96 24.32 2.51
CA CYS A 143 -33.85 24.40 3.95
C CYS A 143 -35.30 24.50 4.46
N VAL A 144 -35.74 23.48 5.11
CA VAL A 144 -36.87 23.54 6.00
C VAL A 144 -36.33 23.73 7.40
#